data_1920851c4d1ae52cf7501ff384af7b90
#
_entry.id   1920851c4d1ae52cf7501ff384af7b90
#
_cell.length_a   1.000
_cell.length_b   1.000
_cell.length_c   1.000
_cell.angle_alpha   90.00
_cell.angle_beta   90.00
_cell.angle_gamma   90.00
#
_symmetry.space_group_name_H-M   'P 1'
#
loop_
_entity.id
_entity.type
_entity.pdbx_description
1 polymer ?
#
loop_
_entity_poly.entity_id
_entity_poly.type
_entity_poly.pdbx_seq_one_letter_code
_entity_poly.pdbx_strand_id
1 'polypeptide(L)'
;MTDEGAVDLEAAAALAEHLVDRGADGLVVTGTTGETSTLTDDENVAMFRAVVEAVGDRAKVVAGTGTNDTAHTLELSRRAAETGVDGLLLVTPYYNKPNQAGIRAHFETVADGVDLPIMLYDIPGRSVMPIEPETIIALAQHPNIRALKDAKGDLQSTTTVLAHTDIDLYSGDDGATLPLMALGASGSSRWPRTRPPSCSASSWTPSMPVTWPAPVITTSRWTPSSAAS
;
A
#
# COMPACT_ATOMS: atom_id res chain seq x y z
N MET A 1 -5.58 -10.82 -19.24
CA MET A 1 -6.26 -12.08 -19.56
C MET A 1 -6.05 -12.39 -21.03
N THR A 2 -5.91 -13.67 -21.38
CA THR A 2 -5.93 -14.11 -22.78
C THR A 2 -7.35 -14.10 -23.33
N ASP A 3 -7.51 -14.31 -24.65
CA ASP A 3 -8.85 -14.41 -25.26
C ASP A 3 -9.67 -15.60 -24.73
N GLU A 4 -9.00 -16.62 -24.17
CA GLU A 4 -9.62 -17.77 -23.52
C GLU A 4 -9.94 -17.57 -22.04
N GLY A 5 -9.63 -16.38 -21.49
CA GLY A 5 -9.88 -16.02 -20.10
C GLY A 5 -8.84 -16.53 -19.09
N ALA A 6 -7.69 -17.01 -19.52
CA ALA A 6 -6.57 -17.34 -18.65
C ALA A 6 -5.77 -16.09 -18.27
N VAL A 7 -5.03 -16.16 -17.18
CA VAL A 7 -4.09 -15.08 -16.78
C VAL A 7 -2.94 -15.01 -17.79
N ASP A 8 -2.70 -13.81 -18.31
CA ASP A 8 -1.60 -13.55 -19.26
C ASP A 8 -0.37 -13.06 -18.47
N LEU A 9 0.48 -14.01 -18.08
CA LEU A 9 1.68 -13.74 -17.27
C LEU A 9 2.74 -12.99 -18.06
N GLU A 10 2.83 -13.19 -19.39
CA GLU A 10 3.77 -12.49 -20.25
C GLU A 10 3.40 -11.01 -20.36
N ALA A 11 2.13 -10.70 -20.61
CA ALA A 11 1.64 -9.32 -20.62
C ALA A 11 1.78 -8.65 -19.25
N ALA A 12 1.60 -9.38 -18.15
CA ALA A 12 1.79 -8.86 -16.80
C ALA A 12 3.26 -8.49 -16.53
N ALA A 13 4.21 -9.33 -16.91
CA ALA A 13 5.65 -9.07 -16.82
C ALA A 13 6.04 -7.84 -17.65
N ALA A 14 5.60 -7.78 -18.92
CA ALA A 14 5.85 -6.64 -19.79
C ALA A 14 5.26 -5.33 -19.26
N LEU A 15 4.06 -5.38 -18.63
CA LEU A 15 3.47 -4.22 -17.97
C LEU A 15 4.30 -3.78 -16.76
N ALA A 16 4.79 -4.72 -15.96
CA ALA A 16 5.64 -4.44 -14.80
C ALA A 16 6.93 -3.72 -15.23
N GLU A 17 7.62 -4.24 -16.24
CA GLU A 17 8.81 -3.61 -16.82
C GLU A 17 8.51 -2.18 -17.32
N HIS A 18 7.42 -2.03 -18.08
CA HIS A 18 7.01 -0.72 -18.59
C HIS A 18 6.76 0.30 -17.46
N LEU A 19 6.14 -0.11 -16.35
CA LEU A 19 5.87 0.79 -15.21
C LEU A 19 7.16 1.19 -14.51
N VAL A 20 8.08 0.26 -14.31
CA VAL A 20 9.41 0.52 -13.71
C VAL A 20 10.24 1.43 -14.60
N ASP A 21 10.25 1.21 -15.91
CA ASP A 21 10.93 2.08 -16.89
C ASP A 21 10.38 3.52 -16.88
N ARG A 22 9.15 3.69 -16.42
CA ARG A 22 8.51 5.00 -16.25
C ARG A 22 8.66 5.60 -14.84
N GLY A 23 9.48 5.00 -14.01
CA GLY A 23 9.86 5.52 -12.69
C GLY A 23 8.97 5.07 -11.55
N ALA A 24 8.36 3.88 -11.64
CA ALA A 24 7.75 3.26 -10.48
C ALA A 24 8.84 2.65 -9.60
N ASP A 25 8.91 3.07 -8.33
CA ASP A 25 9.85 2.54 -7.33
C ASP A 25 9.40 1.19 -6.75
N GLY A 26 8.11 0.88 -6.90
CA GLY A 26 7.51 -0.37 -6.47
C GLY A 26 6.17 -0.65 -7.14
N LEU A 27 5.78 -1.91 -7.16
CA LEU A 27 4.54 -2.40 -7.76
C LEU A 27 3.71 -3.17 -6.74
N VAL A 28 2.42 -2.86 -6.66
CA VAL A 28 1.44 -3.70 -5.97
C VAL A 28 0.85 -4.66 -6.99
N VAL A 29 1.11 -5.95 -6.80
CA VAL A 29 0.65 -7.03 -7.66
C VAL A 29 -0.62 -7.63 -7.07
N THR A 30 -1.61 -7.86 -7.91
CA THR A 30 -2.95 -8.37 -7.53
C THR A 30 -3.59 -7.64 -6.34
N GLY A 31 -3.48 -6.31 -6.33
CA GLY A 31 -4.38 -5.47 -5.53
C GLY A 31 -5.79 -5.47 -6.13
N THR A 32 -6.68 -4.63 -5.62
CA THR A 32 -8.06 -4.51 -6.14
C THR A 32 -8.12 -4.27 -7.66
N THR A 33 -7.23 -3.42 -8.17
CA THR A 33 -7.09 -3.12 -9.62
C THR A 33 -6.61 -4.33 -10.41
N GLY A 34 -5.76 -5.15 -9.81
CA GLY A 34 -5.25 -6.40 -10.39
C GLY A 34 -6.22 -7.56 -10.25
N GLU A 35 -7.50 -7.29 -9.95
CA GLU A 35 -8.60 -8.26 -9.94
C GLU A 35 -8.37 -9.48 -9.02
N THR A 36 -7.61 -9.30 -7.91
CA THR A 36 -7.26 -10.39 -6.97
C THR A 36 -8.45 -11.26 -6.55
N SER A 37 -9.63 -10.66 -6.41
CA SER A 37 -10.83 -11.36 -5.95
C SER A 37 -11.44 -12.32 -6.98
N THR A 38 -11.02 -12.25 -8.23
CA THR A 38 -11.49 -13.09 -9.35
C THR A 38 -10.42 -14.08 -9.83
N LEU A 39 -9.22 -14.01 -9.25
CA LEU A 39 -8.15 -14.95 -9.49
C LEU A 39 -8.17 -16.07 -8.44
N THR A 40 -7.78 -17.26 -8.86
CA THR A 40 -7.45 -18.34 -7.91
C THR A 40 -6.14 -18.01 -7.16
N ASP A 41 -5.90 -18.68 -6.04
CA ASP A 41 -4.65 -18.51 -5.30
C ASP A 41 -3.43 -18.89 -6.14
N ASP A 42 -3.55 -19.93 -6.97
CA ASP A 42 -2.45 -20.36 -7.86
C ASP A 42 -2.15 -19.31 -8.92
N GLU A 43 -3.16 -18.64 -9.47
CA GLU A 43 -2.99 -17.53 -10.41
C GLU A 43 -2.38 -16.31 -9.71
N ASN A 44 -2.82 -15.97 -8.48
CA ASN A 44 -2.21 -14.91 -7.69
C ASN A 44 -0.71 -15.18 -7.46
N VAL A 45 -0.35 -16.40 -7.02
CA VAL A 45 1.05 -16.78 -6.77
C VAL A 45 1.87 -16.79 -8.08
N ALA A 46 1.28 -17.22 -9.19
CA ALA A 46 1.93 -17.17 -10.50
C ALA A 46 2.22 -15.72 -10.93
N MET A 47 1.26 -14.81 -10.70
CA MET A 47 1.44 -13.36 -10.96
C MET A 47 2.56 -12.76 -10.10
N PHE A 48 2.63 -13.09 -8.79
CA PHE A 48 3.70 -12.61 -7.93
C PHE A 48 5.06 -13.04 -8.48
N ARG A 49 5.21 -14.32 -8.81
CA ARG A 49 6.46 -14.87 -9.35
C ARG A 49 6.85 -14.20 -10.67
N ALA A 50 5.93 -14.09 -11.61
CA ALA A 50 6.20 -13.48 -12.91
C ALA A 50 6.67 -12.01 -12.79
N VAL A 51 6.07 -11.23 -11.88
CA VAL A 51 6.48 -9.83 -11.67
C VAL A 51 7.81 -9.74 -10.92
N VAL A 52 8.05 -10.60 -9.91
CA VAL A 52 9.35 -10.65 -9.21
C VAL A 52 10.47 -11.01 -10.20
N GLU A 53 10.26 -12.01 -11.06
CA GLU A 53 11.24 -12.40 -12.07
C GLU A 53 11.53 -11.28 -13.08
N ALA A 54 10.52 -10.48 -13.43
CA ALA A 54 10.67 -9.41 -14.40
C ALA A 54 11.36 -8.15 -13.83
N VAL A 55 11.08 -7.75 -12.58
CA VAL A 55 11.51 -6.43 -12.06
C VAL A 55 12.01 -6.44 -10.62
N GLY A 56 12.10 -7.58 -9.94
CA GLY A 56 12.43 -7.64 -8.52
C GLY A 56 13.84 -7.14 -8.15
N ASP A 57 14.76 -7.04 -9.09
CA ASP A 57 16.07 -6.42 -8.95
C ASP A 57 16.06 -4.90 -9.15
N ARG A 58 14.98 -4.33 -9.66
CA ARG A 58 14.84 -2.93 -10.08
C ARG A 58 13.80 -2.15 -9.29
N ALA A 59 12.78 -2.82 -8.76
CA ALA A 59 11.68 -2.22 -8.05
C ALA A 59 11.15 -3.14 -6.95
N LYS A 60 10.55 -2.55 -5.92
CA LYS A 60 9.92 -3.34 -4.85
C LYS A 60 8.61 -3.98 -5.32
N VAL A 61 8.42 -5.24 -5.00
CA VAL A 61 7.20 -6.00 -5.34
C VAL A 61 6.40 -6.29 -4.08
N VAL A 62 5.18 -5.80 -4.02
CA VAL A 62 4.25 -5.97 -2.89
C VAL A 62 3.06 -6.82 -3.34
N ALA A 63 2.85 -7.96 -2.72
CA ALA A 63 1.77 -8.88 -3.06
C ALA A 63 0.45 -8.51 -2.34
N GLY A 64 -0.65 -8.40 -3.09
CA GLY A 64 -1.99 -8.26 -2.54
C GLY A 64 -2.53 -9.61 -2.08
N THR A 65 -2.47 -9.90 -0.78
CA THR A 65 -2.89 -11.19 -0.22
C THR A 65 -4.07 -11.09 0.75
N GLY A 66 -4.49 -9.85 1.07
CA GLY A 66 -5.59 -9.62 2.01
C GLY A 66 -6.95 -10.12 1.51
N THR A 67 -7.63 -10.88 2.33
CA THR A 67 -9.01 -11.33 2.13
C THR A 67 -9.86 -11.05 3.36
N ASN A 68 -11.15 -11.42 3.33
CA ASN A 68 -12.03 -11.31 4.49
C ASN A 68 -11.99 -12.55 5.41
N ASP A 69 -11.13 -13.51 5.12
CA ASP A 69 -10.86 -14.72 5.92
C ASP A 69 -9.40 -14.69 6.40
N THR A 70 -9.21 -14.74 7.72
CA THR A 70 -7.88 -14.62 8.34
C THR A 70 -6.99 -15.81 8.00
N ALA A 71 -7.53 -17.03 8.01
CA ALA A 71 -6.76 -18.23 7.72
C ALA A 71 -6.33 -18.27 6.25
N HIS A 72 -7.22 -17.90 5.33
CA HIS A 72 -6.92 -17.79 3.91
C HIS A 72 -5.89 -16.69 3.64
N THR A 73 -6.06 -15.50 4.25
CA THR A 73 -5.08 -14.41 4.14
C THR A 73 -3.69 -14.86 4.58
N LEU A 74 -3.58 -15.57 5.70
CA LEU A 74 -2.31 -16.08 6.21
C LEU A 74 -1.69 -17.12 5.26
N GLU A 75 -2.49 -18.04 4.75
CA GLU A 75 -2.01 -19.07 3.83
C GLU A 75 -1.50 -18.46 2.52
N LEU A 76 -2.28 -17.57 1.89
CA LEU A 76 -1.87 -16.88 0.67
C LEU A 76 -0.63 -15.99 0.90
N SER A 77 -0.53 -15.36 2.08
CA SER A 77 0.64 -14.55 2.45
C SER A 77 1.91 -15.39 2.58
N ARG A 78 1.83 -16.59 3.13
CA ARG A 78 2.95 -17.52 3.20
C ARG A 78 3.41 -17.97 1.82
N ARG A 79 2.46 -18.33 0.97
CA ARG A 79 2.75 -18.70 -0.42
C ARG A 79 3.35 -17.53 -1.22
N ALA A 80 2.88 -16.30 -0.98
CA ALA A 80 3.47 -15.10 -1.58
C ALA A 80 4.92 -14.89 -1.13
N ALA A 81 5.24 -15.11 0.15
CA ALA A 81 6.60 -14.99 0.68
C ALA A 81 7.60 -15.91 -0.03
N GLU A 82 7.16 -17.11 -0.46
CA GLU A 82 8.00 -18.07 -1.20
C GLU A 82 8.31 -17.60 -2.63
N THR A 83 7.65 -16.57 -3.14
CA THR A 83 7.89 -16.04 -4.50
C THR A 83 8.96 -14.96 -4.56
N GLY A 84 9.46 -14.49 -3.40
CA GLY A 84 10.48 -13.45 -3.31
C GLY A 84 9.94 -12.02 -3.34
N VAL A 85 8.66 -11.80 -3.06
CA VAL A 85 8.09 -10.44 -2.90
C VAL A 85 8.70 -9.73 -1.69
N ASP A 86 8.78 -8.40 -1.75
CA ASP A 86 9.38 -7.57 -0.69
C ASP A 86 8.40 -7.24 0.45
N GLY A 87 7.11 -7.41 0.24
CA GLY A 87 6.08 -7.10 1.25
C GLY A 87 4.69 -7.54 0.84
N LEU A 88 3.74 -7.34 1.74
CA LEU A 88 2.36 -7.75 1.57
C LEU A 88 1.42 -6.54 1.69
N LEU A 89 0.37 -6.50 0.88
CA LEU A 89 -0.74 -5.57 1.01
C LEU A 89 -1.96 -6.33 1.55
N LEU A 90 -2.42 -5.94 2.73
CA LEU A 90 -3.59 -6.55 3.39
C LEU A 90 -4.74 -5.55 3.45
N VAL A 91 -5.80 -5.81 2.70
CA VAL A 91 -7.03 -5.00 2.77
C VAL A 91 -7.81 -5.31 4.05
N THR A 92 -8.46 -4.30 4.60
CA THR A 92 -9.43 -4.49 5.69
C THR A 92 -10.45 -5.57 5.31
N PRO A 93 -10.73 -6.56 6.21
CA PRO A 93 -11.73 -7.60 5.92
C PRO A 93 -13.05 -6.98 5.49
N TYR A 94 -13.43 -7.28 4.25
CA TYR A 94 -14.64 -6.78 3.60
C TYR A 94 -15.81 -7.72 3.82
N TYR A 95 -17.04 -7.27 3.56
CA TYR A 95 -18.29 -8.02 3.65
C TYR A 95 -18.69 -8.42 5.07
N ASN A 96 -17.82 -9.03 5.87
CA ASN A 96 -18.08 -9.54 7.22
C ASN A 96 -18.31 -8.44 8.27
N LYS A 97 -17.87 -7.19 7.99
CA LYS A 97 -17.99 -6.02 8.84
C LYS A 97 -17.47 -6.26 10.28
N PRO A 98 -16.24 -6.69 10.48
CA PRO A 98 -15.69 -6.91 11.80
C PRO A 98 -15.63 -5.59 12.59
N ASN A 99 -15.73 -5.66 13.91
CA ASN A 99 -15.43 -4.52 14.77
C ASN A 99 -13.91 -4.25 14.82
N GLN A 100 -13.47 -3.14 15.44
CA GLN A 100 -12.07 -2.76 15.49
C GLN A 100 -11.17 -3.80 16.17
N ALA A 101 -11.65 -4.47 17.19
CA ALA A 101 -10.93 -5.57 17.85
C ALA A 101 -10.72 -6.76 16.90
N GLY A 102 -11.73 -7.08 16.09
CA GLY A 102 -11.64 -8.13 15.06
C GLY A 102 -10.71 -7.73 13.92
N ILE A 103 -10.73 -6.47 13.46
CA ILE A 103 -9.80 -5.93 12.47
C ILE A 103 -8.37 -6.05 12.98
N ARG A 104 -8.13 -5.63 14.22
CA ARG A 104 -6.83 -5.70 14.86
C ARG A 104 -6.33 -7.14 14.94
N ALA A 105 -7.13 -8.06 15.48
CA ALA A 105 -6.78 -9.47 15.62
C ALA A 105 -6.48 -10.13 14.27
N HIS A 106 -7.22 -9.78 13.21
CA HIS A 106 -6.98 -10.26 11.85
C HIS A 106 -5.56 -9.88 11.36
N PHE A 107 -5.21 -8.60 11.45
CA PHE A 107 -3.90 -8.13 10.98
C PHE A 107 -2.75 -8.64 11.85
N GLU A 108 -2.90 -8.65 13.19
CA GLU A 108 -1.89 -9.19 14.10
C GLU A 108 -1.64 -10.68 13.83
N THR A 109 -2.70 -11.48 13.64
CA THR A 109 -2.56 -12.93 13.34
C THR A 109 -1.76 -13.16 12.05
N VAL A 110 -1.99 -12.35 11.01
CA VAL A 110 -1.23 -12.49 9.76
C VAL A 110 0.20 -11.99 9.96
N ALA A 111 0.40 -10.88 10.66
CA ALA A 111 1.71 -10.30 10.92
C ALA A 111 2.60 -11.20 11.78
N ASP A 112 2.02 -11.94 12.74
CA ASP A 112 2.72 -12.95 13.53
C ASP A 112 3.12 -14.19 12.72
N GLY A 113 2.41 -14.45 11.63
CA GLY A 113 2.56 -15.69 10.85
C GLY A 113 3.45 -15.59 9.61
N VAL A 114 4.05 -14.41 9.34
CA VAL A 114 4.93 -14.14 8.19
C VAL A 114 6.07 -13.19 8.57
N ASP A 115 7.24 -13.36 7.96
CA ASP A 115 8.43 -12.52 8.22
C ASP A 115 8.59 -11.39 7.18
N LEU A 116 7.49 -10.94 6.56
CA LEU A 116 7.50 -9.87 5.56
C LEU A 116 6.87 -8.59 6.09
N PRO A 117 7.34 -7.41 5.65
CA PRO A 117 6.67 -6.16 5.95
C PRO A 117 5.27 -6.11 5.36
N ILE A 118 4.34 -5.59 6.15
CA ILE A 118 2.92 -5.50 5.81
C ILE A 118 2.54 -4.04 5.63
N MET A 119 1.84 -3.78 4.54
CA MET A 119 1.11 -2.56 4.27
C MET A 119 -0.39 -2.80 4.52
N LEU A 120 -0.95 -2.15 5.51
CA LEU A 120 -2.40 -2.13 5.74
C LEU A 120 -3.09 -1.38 4.60
N TYR A 121 -4.29 -1.81 4.22
CA TYR A 121 -5.07 -1.12 3.20
C TYR A 121 -6.45 -0.75 3.72
N ASP A 122 -6.64 0.55 3.99
CA ASP A 122 -7.89 1.12 4.46
C ASP A 122 -8.68 1.72 3.29
N ILE A 123 -9.77 1.04 2.89
CA ILE A 123 -10.66 1.43 1.79
C ILE A 123 -12.13 1.19 2.15
N PRO A 124 -12.72 1.98 3.05
CA PRO A 124 -14.08 1.78 3.53
C PRO A 124 -15.14 1.88 2.44
N GLY A 125 -14.86 2.56 1.33
CA GLY A 125 -15.72 2.55 0.14
C GLY A 125 -15.93 1.17 -0.48
N ARG A 126 -15.06 0.20 -0.18
CA ARG A 126 -15.16 -1.20 -0.63
C ARG A 126 -15.30 -2.19 0.53
N SER A 127 -14.54 -1.99 1.60
CA SER A 127 -14.57 -2.88 2.78
C SER A 127 -15.73 -2.60 3.73
N VAL A 128 -16.40 -1.45 3.58
CA VAL A 128 -17.46 -0.91 4.45
C VAL A 128 -16.92 -0.42 5.80
N MET A 129 -16.06 -1.19 6.45
CA MET A 129 -15.47 -0.81 7.75
C MET A 129 -14.14 -0.10 7.55
N PRO A 130 -13.98 1.13 8.08
CA PRO A 130 -12.67 1.78 8.14
C PRO A 130 -11.82 1.14 9.23
N ILE A 131 -10.50 1.33 9.11
CA ILE A 131 -9.60 1.14 10.25
C ILE A 131 -9.57 2.47 11.00
N GLU A 132 -10.00 2.46 12.26
CA GLU A 132 -9.98 3.67 13.09
C GLU A 132 -8.53 4.05 13.46
N PRO A 133 -8.22 5.36 13.67
CA PRO A 133 -6.87 5.81 13.98
C PRO A 133 -6.22 5.07 15.16
N GLU A 134 -6.97 4.84 16.23
CA GLU A 134 -6.49 4.13 17.42
C GLU A 134 -6.10 2.68 17.11
N THR A 135 -6.83 2.04 16.20
CA THR A 135 -6.53 0.68 15.72
C THR A 135 -5.26 0.68 14.87
N ILE A 136 -5.07 1.66 13.98
CA ILE A 136 -3.85 1.79 13.18
C ILE A 136 -2.65 2.06 14.09
N ILE A 137 -2.78 2.97 15.07
CA ILE A 137 -1.73 3.28 16.04
C ILE A 137 -1.32 2.05 16.84
N ALA A 138 -2.29 1.23 17.26
CA ALA A 138 -2.00 -0.03 17.96
C ALA A 138 -1.31 -1.04 17.04
N LEU A 139 -1.76 -1.19 15.79
CA LEU A 139 -1.17 -2.09 14.80
C LEU A 139 0.25 -1.66 14.41
N ALA A 140 0.53 -0.37 14.33
CA ALA A 140 1.85 0.18 14.01
C ALA A 140 2.93 -0.16 15.07
N GLN A 141 2.55 -0.67 16.25
CA GLN A 141 3.50 -1.18 17.25
C GLN A 141 4.05 -2.57 16.86
N HIS A 142 3.40 -3.27 15.94
CA HIS A 142 3.88 -4.57 15.48
C HIS A 142 5.08 -4.38 14.50
N PRO A 143 6.20 -5.10 14.71
CA PRO A 143 7.43 -4.89 13.95
C PRO A 143 7.28 -5.12 12.44
N ASN A 144 6.37 -5.99 12.03
CA ASN A 144 6.13 -6.29 10.61
C ASN A 144 5.09 -5.37 9.96
N ILE A 145 4.31 -4.59 10.72
CA ILE A 145 3.34 -3.63 10.15
C ILE A 145 4.05 -2.30 9.94
N ARG A 146 4.42 -2.02 8.70
CA ARG A 146 5.33 -0.92 8.34
C ARG A 146 4.69 0.20 7.54
N ALA A 147 3.58 -0.07 6.88
CA ALA A 147 2.96 0.90 6.00
C ALA A 147 1.43 0.88 6.06
N LEU A 148 0.83 2.00 5.67
CA LEU A 148 -0.61 2.17 5.48
C LEU A 148 -0.87 2.72 4.07
N LYS A 149 -1.69 2.04 3.28
CA LYS A 149 -2.31 2.59 2.08
C LYS A 149 -3.67 3.16 2.45
N ASP A 150 -3.78 4.48 2.44
CA ASP A 150 -4.99 5.23 2.77
C ASP A 150 -5.80 5.53 1.49
N ALA A 151 -6.96 4.91 1.37
CA ALA A 151 -7.98 5.21 0.38
C ALA A 151 -9.31 5.62 1.06
N LYS A 152 -9.26 6.06 2.32
CA LYS A 152 -10.38 6.62 3.07
C LYS A 152 -10.57 8.10 2.77
N GLY A 153 -9.46 8.84 2.63
CA GLY A 153 -9.46 10.28 2.33
C GLY A 153 -9.88 11.16 3.51
N ASP A 154 -9.84 10.65 4.74
CA ASP A 154 -10.09 11.40 5.96
C ASP A 154 -8.78 12.02 6.48
N LEU A 155 -8.51 13.26 6.10
CA LEU A 155 -7.29 13.97 6.44
C LEU A 155 -7.09 14.15 7.96
N GLN A 156 -8.16 14.23 8.74
CA GLN A 156 -8.07 14.35 10.20
C GLN A 156 -7.57 13.02 10.80
N SER A 157 -8.16 11.91 10.38
CA SER A 157 -7.73 10.57 10.76
C SER A 157 -6.25 10.35 10.39
N THR A 158 -5.88 10.68 9.15
CA THR A 158 -4.50 10.57 8.66
C THR A 158 -3.52 11.39 9.50
N THR A 159 -3.87 12.65 9.82
CA THR A 159 -3.04 13.52 10.67
C THR A 159 -2.84 12.89 12.06
N THR A 160 -3.88 12.31 12.64
CA THR A 160 -3.79 11.62 13.93
C THR A 160 -2.84 10.44 13.87
N VAL A 161 -2.92 9.62 12.84
CA VAL A 161 -2.02 8.46 12.65
C VAL A 161 -0.56 8.92 12.51
N LEU A 162 -0.29 9.87 11.63
CA LEU A 162 1.07 10.40 11.39
C LEU A 162 1.68 11.08 12.61
N ALA A 163 0.85 11.70 13.47
CA ALA A 163 1.33 12.34 14.71
C ALA A 163 1.73 11.34 15.80
N HIS A 164 1.28 10.07 15.73
CA HIS A 164 1.46 9.08 16.79
C HIS A 164 2.20 7.81 16.34
N THR A 165 2.62 7.75 15.07
CA THR A 165 3.32 6.56 14.52
C THR A 165 4.42 6.99 13.56
N ASP A 166 5.37 6.09 13.34
CA ASP A 166 6.38 6.19 12.28
C ASP A 166 6.03 5.33 11.06
N ILE A 167 4.73 5.02 10.87
CA ILE A 167 4.27 4.18 9.76
C ILE A 167 4.37 4.95 8.44
N ASP A 168 4.89 4.29 7.40
CA ASP A 168 4.90 4.86 6.06
C ASP A 168 3.49 4.94 5.48
N LEU A 169 3.04 6.14 5.13
CA LEU A 169 1.70 6.35 4.59
C LEU A 169 1.74 6.57 3.09
N TYR A 170 0.93 5.81 2.36
CA TYR A 170 0.77 5.92 0.91
C TYR A 170 -0.68 6.24 0.56
N SER A 171 -0.87 7.22 -0.32
CA SER A 171 -2.19 7.51 -0.87
C SER A 171 -2.67 6.37 -1.77
N GLY A 172 -3.87 5.88 -1.52
CA GLY A 172 -4.58 4.93 -2.38
C GLY A 172 -5.57 5.58 -3.34
N ASP A 173 -5.70 6.91 -3.29
CA ASP A 173 -6.60 7.70 -4.13
C ASP A 173 -5.82 8.84 -4.80
N ASP A 174 -5.92 8.95 -6.12
CA ASP A 174 -5.22 9.98 -6.90
C ASP A 174 -5.63 11.40 -6.50
N GLY A 175 -6.91 11.61 -6.17
CA GLY A 175 -7.44 12.91 -5.76
C GLY A 175 -6.92 13.35 -4.39
N ALA A 176 -6.67 12.41 -3.50
CA ALA A 176 -6.16 12.65 -2.15
C ALA A 176 -4.62 12.70 -2.07
N THR A 177 -3.89 12.33 -3.13
CA THR A 177 -2.43 12.20 -3.08
C THR A 177 -1.75 13.50 -2.66
N LEU A 178 -2.09 14.62 -3.29
CA LEU A 178 -1.45 15.90 -2.98
C LEU A 178 -1.69 16.36 -1.53
N PRO A 179 -2.92 16.40 -1.01
CA PRO A 179 -3.14 16.76 0.38
C PRO A 179 -2.49 15.76 1.37
N LEU A 180 -2.50 14.46 1.10
CA LEU A 180 -1.83 13.48 1.96
C LEU A 180 -0.31 13.66 1.97
N MET A 181 0.32 13.93 0.83
CA MET A 181 1.74 14.26 0.77
C MET A 181 2.07 15.56 1.52
N ALA A 182 1.19 16.57 1.49
CA ALA A 182 1.36 17.78 2.27
C ALA A 182 1.29 17.55 3.79
N LEU A 183 0.61 16.50 4.24
CA LEU A 183 0.57 16.05 5.64
C LEU A 183 1.75 15.18 6.04
N GLY A 184 2.58 14.71 5.09
CA GLY A 184 3.76 13.89 5.36
C GLY A 184 3.67 12.46 4.86
N ALA A 185 2.74 12.14 3.95
CA ALA A 185 2.70 10.82 3.32
C ALA A 185 3.97 10.56 2.49
N SER A 186 4.47 9.33 2.53
CA SER A 186 5.69 8.88 1.86
C SER A 186 5.55 8.80 0.33
N GLY A 187 4.31 8.68 -0.19
CA GLY A 187 4.07 8.56 -1.62
C GLY A 187 2.64 8.17 -1.97
N SER A 188 2.47 7.62 -3.18
CA SER A 188 1.17 7.11 -3.63
C SER A 188 1.29 5.73 -4.26
N SER A 189 0.33 4.88 -3.96
CA SER A 189 0.13 3.60 -4.64
C SER A 189 -0.91 3.83 -5.76
N ARG A 190 -0.43 4.23 -6.93
CA ARG A 190 -1.26 4.70 -8.05
C ARG A 190 -1.76 3.59 -8.95
N TRP A 191 -2.88 3.88 -9.61
CA TRP A 191 -3.24 3.27 -10.89
C TRP A 191 -2.26 3.73 -11.96
N PRO A 192 -1.80 2.85 -12.89
CA PRO A 192 -1.09 3.31 -14.05
C PRO A 192 -2.05 4.20 -14.86
N ARG A 193 -1.86 5.52 -14.81
CA ARG A 193 -2.55 6.41 -15.73
C ARG A 193 -1.99 6.14 -17.11
N THR A 194 -2.74 5.49 -17.96
CA THR A 194 -2.60 5.66 -19.39
C THR A 194 -2.94 7.12 -19.70
N ARG A 195 -1.91 7.95 -19.70
CA ARG A 195 -2.03 9.34 -20.11
C ARG A 195 -2.50 9.33 -21.57
N PRO A 196 -3.61 10.00 -21.95
CA PRO A 196 -3.98 10.07 -23.34
C PRO A 196 -2.80 10.67 -24.14
N PRO A 197 -2.52 10.18 -25.38
CA PRO A 197 -1.35 10.58 -26.14
C PRO A 197 -1.24 12.08 -26.46
N SER A 198 -2.29 12.85 -26.22
CA SER A 198 -2.39 14.29 -26.52
C SER A 198 -1.85 15.24 -25.45
N CYS A 199 -1.41 14.75 -24.27
CA CYS A 199 -0.80 15.58 -23.25
C CYS A 199 0.70 15.32 -23.17
N SER A 200 1.51 15.96 -24.04
CA SER A 200 2.96 15.98 -23.88
C SER A 200 3.37 16.81 -22.65
N ALA A 201 4.42 16.40 -21.95
CA ALA A 201 4.95 17.14 -20.81
C ALA A 201 5.42 18.57 -21.17
N SER A 202 5.55 18.87 -22.47
CA SER A 202 5.98 20.15 -23.01
C SER A 202 4.91 21.25 -23.01
N SER A 203 3.65 20.94 -22.68
CA SER A 203 2.56 21.94 -22.69
C SER A 203 2.21 22.50 -21.31
N TRP A 204 2.87 22.06 -20.23
CA TRP A 204 2.68 22.63 -18.90
C TRP A 204 3.95 23.40 -18.49
N THR A 205 4.05 24.63 -18.93
CA THR A 205 4.95 25.62 -18.32
C THR A 205 4.20 26.23 -17.13
N PRO A 206 4.73 26.14 -15.89
CA PRO A 206 4.17 26.91 -14.79
C PRO A 206 4.32 28.38 -15.11
N SER A 207 3.23 29.09 -15.27
CA SER A 207 3.25 30.53 -15.53
C SER A 207 3.63 31.39 -14.30
N MET A 208 3.96 30.75 -13.18
CA MET A 208 4.60 31.39 -12.01
C MET A 208 5.54 30.40 -11.33
N PRO A 209 6.73 30.82 -10.91
CA PRO A 209 7.55 30.05 -9.99
C PRO A 209 6.86 30.04 -8.63
N VAL A 210 6.22 28.92 -8.25
CA VAL A 210 5.78 28.69 -6.88
C VAL A 210 7.04 28.40 -6.09
N THR A 211 7.66 29.43 -5.53
CA THR A 211 8.68 29.26 -4.51
C THR A 211 7.96 28.91 -3.20
N TRP A 212 7.88 27.63 -2.88
CA TRP A 212 7.57 27.22 -1.52
C TRP A 212 8.74 27.66 -0.61
N PRO A 213 8.48 28.36 0.50
CA PRO A 213 9.51 28.54 1.50
C PRO A 213 9.96 27.13 1.93
N ALA A 214 11.30 26.96 2.03
CA ALA A 214 11.85 25.71 2.54
C ALA A 214 11.15 25.34 3.84
N PRO A 215 10.78 24.07 4.06
CA PRO A 215 10.15 23.65 5.30
C PRO A 215 11.09 24.07 6.44
N VAL A 216 10.58 24.87 7.37
CA VAL A 216 11.28 25.18 8.61
C VAL A 216 11.23 23.90 9.44
N ILE A 217 12.24 23.05 9.26
CA ILE A 217 12.45 21.89 10.12
C ILE A 217 12.95 22.44 11.45
N THR A 218 12.06 22.79 12.35
CA THR A 218 12.43 22.96 13.75
C THR A 218 12.58 21.56 14.35
N THR A 219 13.79 21.04 14.31
CA THR A 219 14.18 19.88 15.12
C THR A 219 14.24 20.32 16.59
N SER A 220 13.10 20.45 17.25
CA SER A 220 13.07 20.45 18.70
C SER A 220 13.19 19.01 19.17
N ARG A 221 14.44 18.54 19.36
CA ARG A 221 14.69 17.36 20.17
C ARG A 221 14.13 17.62 21.57
N TRP A 222 13.04 16.97 21.87
CA TRP A 222 12.55 16.89 23.24
C TRP A 222 13.51 16.00 24.02
N THR A 223 14.36 16.61 24.87
CA THR A 223 15.16 15.87 25.82
C THR A 223 14.31 15.64 27.08
N PRO A 224 14.10 14.39 27.54
CA PRO A 224 13.44 14.19 28.82
C PRO A 224 14.34 14.72 29.93
N SER A 225 13.79 15.61 30.75
CA SER A 225 14.41 16.12 31.96
C SER A 225 14.59 14.96 32.94
N SER A 226 15.85 14.66 33.27
CA SER A 226 16.21 13.82 34.41
C SER A 226 15.85 14.55 35.68
N ALA A 227 14.75 14.17 36.33
CA ALA A 227 14.53 14.53 37.73
C ALA A 227 15.30 13.54 38.61
N ALA A 228 16.39 14.06 39.20
CA ALA A 228 17.11 13.42 40.30
C ALA A 228 16.45 13.80 41.63
N SER A 229 16.60 12.94 42.60
CA SER A 229 16.41 13.00 44.05
C SER A 229 15.05 12.63 44.55
#